data_8e7ac6a2a9a7f04d7628e50750ce08f0
#
_entry.id   8e7ac6a2a9a7f04d7628e50750ce08f0
#
_cell.length_a   1.000
_cell.length_b   1.000
_cell.length_c   1.000
_cell.angle_alpha   90.00
_cell.angle_beta   90.00
_cell.angle_gamma   90.00
#
_symmetry.space_group_name_H-M   'P 1'
#
loop_
_entity.id
_entity.type
_entity.pdbx_description
1 polymer ?
#
loop_
_entity_poly.entity_id
_entity_poly.type
_entity_poly.pdbx_seq_one_letter_code
_entity_poly.pdbx_strand_id
1 'polypeptide(L)'
;MDEISHIGAIDTVRVLANEERLRLLRLLMRGPATLTQLGSVVGHHPAWVRHHILSLEQAGLVELVETRPTKGYVEKFYCATARAFAVDFMVLPDEGERGLLVILGSDDLALDLLARRLREAATGPDVITMAMGSLEGLIALRHGVGHMAGCHLFDAESGDFNRSYARALFPGRALMLITLAHRQQGLIVPSGNPRGLKDLAGAVSAGARLMNRNRGSGTRVWLDRLLAMGAVDPARVAGYEDEVATHDAAARAVAEGAADVALGILPAANAHGLDFVPLVEERYDLVTPREHYESELLAPLLALLNDEAFKREIHELGGYVTHETGAVTALA
;
A
#
# COMPACT_ATOMS: atom_id res chain seq x y z
N MET A 1 -24.06 -2.16 12.60
CA MET A 1 -23.77 -2.56 11.19
C MET A 1 -22.72 -1.60 10.64
N ASP A 2 -21.56 -2.11 10.31
CA ASP A 2 -20.48 -1.33 9.68
C ASP A 2 -20.83 -0.96 8.24
N GLU A 3 -20.21 0.10 7.68
CA GLU A 3 -20.42 0.44 6.28
C GLU A 3 -19.76 -0.60 5.36
N ILE A 4 -18.47 -0.91 5.59
CA ILE A 4 -17.71 -1.93 4.86
C ILE A 4 -16.92 -2.77 5.86
N SER A 5 -17.04 -4.08 5.78
CA SER A 5 -16.21 -5.04 6.53
C SER A 5 -15.23 -5.73 5.59
N HIS A 6 -13.95 -5.82 6.00
CA HIS A 6 -12.88 -6.44 5.21
C HIS A 6 -12.66 -7.90 5.65
N ILE A 7 -12.63 -8.80 4.68
CA ILE A 7 -12.48 -10.24 4.87
C ILE A 7 -11.12 -10.67 4.34
N GLY A 8 -10.18 -10.95 5.26
CA GLY A 8 -8.84 -11.48 4.95
C GLY A 8 -8.66 -12.98 5.29
N ALA A 9 -9.62 -13.61 6.01
CA ALA A 9 -9.50 -14.99 6.40
C ALA A 9 -10.07 -15.95 5.33
N ILE A 10 -9.27 -16.94 4.90
CA ILE A 10 -9.67 -17.91 3.87
C ILE A 10 -10.91 -18.71 4.28
N ASP A 11 -11.11 -19.02 5.56
CA ASP A 11 -12.27 -19.77 6.03
C ASP A 11 -13.56 -18.95 5.87
N THR A 12 -13.52 -17.63 6.07
CA THR A 12 -14.65 -16.74 5.79
C THR A 12 -14.92 -16.66 4.28
N VAL A 13 -13.87 -16.60 3.44
CA VAL A 13 -14.00 -16.67 1.98
C VAL A 13 -14.69 -17.97 1.54
N ARG A 14 -14.33 -19.12 2.14
CA ARG A 14 -15.00 -20.43 1.88
C ARG A 14 -16.47 -20.40 2.25
N VAL A 15 -16.86 -19.69 3.30
CA VAL A 15 -18.27 -19.51 3.66
C VAL A 15 -19.01 -18.72 2.59
N LEU A 16 -18.39 -17.66 2.01
CA LEU A 16 -18.97 -16.86 0.93
C LEU A 16 -18.97 -17.56 -0.43
N ALA A 17 -18.12 -18.55 -0.66
CA ALA A 17 -18.05 -19.32 -1.90
C ALA A 17 -19.25 -20.29 -2.07
N ASN A 18 -20.46 -19.86 -1.70
CA ASN A 18 -21.72 -20.58 -1.83
C ASN A 18 -22.83 -19.59 -2.19
N GLU A 19 -23.45 -19.80 -3.34
CA GLU A 19 -24.45 -18.88 -3.90
C GLU A 19 -25.66 -18.65 -2.98
N GLU A 20 -26.13 -19.70 -2.29
CA GLU A 20 -27.28 -19.59 -1.38
C GLU A 20 -26.94 -18.78 -0.14
N ARG A 21 -25.74 -18.95 0.41
CA ARG A 21 -25.25 -18.10 1.52
C ARG A 21 -25.09 -16.66 1.10
N LEU A 22 -24.52 -16.39 -0.09
CA LEU A 22 -24.46 -15.03 -0.64
C LEU A 22 -25.83 -14.42 -0.82
N ARG A 23 -26.82 -15.20 -1.33
CA ARG A 23 -28.19 -14.74 -1.50
C ARG A 23 -28.85 -14.37 -0.17
N LEU A 24 -28.71 -15.21 0.85
CA LEU A 24 -29.21 -14.93 2.20
C LEU A 24 -28.52 -13.72 2.84
N LEU A 25 -27.21 -13.61 2.72
CA LEU A 25 -26.42 -12.47 3.23
C LEU A 25 -26.91 -11.17 2.60
N ARG A 26 -27.09 -11.13 1.26
CA ARG A 26 -27.62 -9.96 0.54
C ARG A 26 -29.01 -9.53 1.00
N LEU A 27 -29.84 -10.45 1.40
CA LEU A 27 -31.17 -10.14 1.98
C LEU A 27 -31.00 -9.50 3.35
N LEU A 28 -30.13 -10.04 4.20
CA LEU A 28 -29.85 -9.56 5.56
C LEU A 28 -29.10 -8.22 5.57
N MET A 29 -28.37 -7.86 4.52
CA MET A 29 -27.78 -6.54 4.33
C MET A 29 -28.83 -5.43 4.13
N ARG A 30 -30.04 -5.80 3.70
CA ARG A 30 -31.16 -4.84 3.52
C ARG A 30 -31.91 -4.55 4.81
N GLY A 31 -31.79 -5.43 5.80
CA GLY A 31 -32.40 -5.30 7.12
C GLY A 31 -32.65 -6.62 7.82
N PRO A 32 -33.03 -6.56 9.12
CA PRO A 32 -33.28 -7.75 9.91
C PRO A 32 -34.42 -8.63 9.36
N ALA A 33 -34.23 -9.94 9.35
CA ALA A 33 -35.24 -10.90 8.94
C ALA A 33 -35.20 -12.19 9.76
N THR A 34 -36.35 -12.87 9.87
CA THR A 34 -36.47 -14.18 10.48
C THR A 34 -36.16 -15.31 9.49
N LEU A 35 -35.84 -16.52 10.02
CA LEU A 35 -35.60 -17.68 9.17
C LEU A 35 -36.81 -18.01 8.29
N THR A 36 -38.03 -17.78 8.79
CA THR A 36 -39.27 -18.01 8.04
C THR A 36 -39.42 -16.99 6.88
N GLN A 37 -39.16 -15.72 7.16
CA GLN A 37 -39.18 -14.67 6.12
C GLN A 37 -38.13 -14.95 5.03
N LEU A 38 -36.91 -15.26 5.42
CA LEU A 38 -35.85 -15.63 4.48
C LEU A 38 -36.24 -16.85 3.64
N GLY A 39 -36.77 -17.91 4.31
CA GLY A 39 -37.21 -19.12 3.65
C GLY A 39 -38.27 -18.85 2.59
N SER A 40 -39.23 -17.99 2.92
CA SER A 40 -40.29 -17.59 1.98
C SER A 40 -39.74 -16.89 0.73
N VAL A 41 -38.68 -16.04 0.90
CA VAL A 41 -38.07 -15.30 -0.21
C VAL A 41 -37.21 -16.20 -1.10
N VAL A 42 -36.45 -17.14 -0.50
CA VAL A 42 -35.54 -18.01 -1.25
C VAL A 42 -36.22 -19.31 -1.74
N GLY A 43 -37.43 -19.62 -1.28
CA GLY A 43 -38.19 -20.82 -1.66
C GLY A 43 -37.76 -22.08 -0.90
N HIS A 44 -37.21 -21.94 0.30
CA HIS A 44 -36.69 -23.03 1.10
C HIS A 44 -37.31 -23.10 2.51
N HIS A 45 -37.34 -24.31 3.09
CA HIS A 45 -37.82 -24.51 4.44
C HIS A 45 -36.95 -23.80 5.48
N PRO A 46 -37.51 -23.19 6.57
CA PRO A 46 -36.72 -22.48 7.59
C PRO A 46 -35.57 -23.28 8.22
N ALA A 47 -35.70 -24.62 8.33
CA ALA A 47 -34.62 -25.46 8.81
C ALA A 47 -33.40 -25.48 7.88
N TRP A 48 -33.61 -25.42 6.56
CA TRP A 48 -32.54 -25.30 5.58
C TRP A 48 -31.88 -23.93 5.68
N VAL A 49 -32.67 -22.85 5.77
CA VAL A 49 -32.14 -21.47 5.97
C VAL A 49 -31.30 -21.39 7.24
N ARG A 50 -31.76 -22.03 8.34
CA ARG A 50 -31.05 -22.07 9.62
C ARG A 50 -29.63 -22.62 9.47
N HIS A 51 -29.44 -23.69 8.69
CA HIS A 51 -28.11 -24.25 8.45
C HIS A 51 -27.14 -23.23 7.84
N HIS A 52 -27.57 -22.47 6.83
CA HIS A 52 -26.77 -21.46 6.19
C HIS A 52 -26.52 -20.22 7.07
N ILE A 53 -27.55 -19.78 7.83
CA ILE A 53 -27.43 -18.65 8.75
C ILE A 53 -26.42 -18.97 9.87
N LEU A 54 -26.44 -20.18 10.44
CA LEU A 54 -25.45 -20.58 11.44
C LEU A 54 -24.00 -20.53 10.89
N SER A 55 -23.79 -20.93 9.63
CA SER A 55 -22.46 -20.83 9.00
C SER A 55 -22.04 -19.36 8.80
N LEU A 56 -22.95 -18.48 8.43
CA LEU A 56 -22.69 -17.04 8.29
C LEU A 56 -22.46 -16.36 9.64
N GLU A 57 -23.21 -16.78 10.68
CA GLU A 57 -23.06 -16.27 12.04
C GLU A 57 -21.71 -16.68 12.65
N GLN A 58 -21.31 -17.96 12.50
CA GLN A 58 -20.00 -18.44 12.93
C GLN A 58 -18.84 -17.75 12.23
N ALA A 59 -19.04 -17.31 10.98
CA ALA A 59 -18.07 -16.55 10.23
C ALA A 59 -18.10 -15.02 10.54
N GLY A 60 -18.96 -14.57 11.46
CA GLY A 60 -19.09 -13.17 11.85
C GLY A 60 -19.74 -12.26 10.79
N LEU A 61 -20.39 -12.83 9.76
CA LEU A 61 -21.03 -12.10 8.68
C LEU A 61 -22.47 -11.70 8.97
N VAL A 62 -23.10 -12.41 9.92
CA VAL A 62 -24.48 -12.22 10.35
C VAL A 62 -24.54 -12.31 11.87
N GLU A 63 -25.42 -11.56 12.48
CA GLU A 63 -25.66 -11.57 13.93
C GLU A 63 -27.16 -11.61 14.25
N LEU A 64 -27.48 -12.15 15.44
CA LEU A 64 -28.81 -12.09 16.00
C LEU A 64 -29.01 -10.70 16.64
N VAL A 65 -29.87 -9.88 16.04
CA VAL A 65 -30.09 -8.50 16.50
C VAL A 65 -31.31 -8.32 17.40
N GLU A 66 -32.29 -9.22 17.30
CA GLU A 66 -33.53 -9.10 18.06
C GLU A 66 -34.19 -10.47 18.31
N THR A 67 -34.87 -10.60 19.45
CA THR A 67 -35.78 -11.71 19.76
C THR A 67 -37.14 -11.19 20.18
N ARG A 68 -38.21 -11.69 19.56
CA ARG A 68 -39.59 -11.31 19.88
C ARG A 68 -40.38 -12.53 20.40
N PRO A 69 -40.90 -12.48 21.62
CA PRO A 69 -41.82 -13.52 22.10
C PRO A 69 -43.16 -13.41 21.34
N THR A 70 -43.55 -14.53 20.74
CA THR A 70 -44.84 -14.70 20.06
C THR A 70 -45.60 -15.86 20.71
N LYS A 71 -46.91 -15.91 20.60
CA LYS A 71 -47.73 -16.95 21.25
C LYS A 71 -47.19 -18.37 20.96
N GLY A 72 -46.42 -18.91 21.92
CA GLY A 72 -45.89 -20.28 21.89
C GLY A 72 -44.50 -20.49 21.33
N TYR A 73 -43.82 -19.43 20.82
CA TYR A 73 -42.42 -19.51 20.34
C TYR A 73 -41.71 -18.14 20.39
N VAL A 74 -40.40 -18.15 20.14
CA VAL A 74 -39.59 -16.93 20.08
C VAL A 74 -39.13 -16.73 18.65
N GLU A 75 -39.48 -15.59 18.04
CA GLU A 75 -38.94 -15.18 16.75
C GLU A 75 -37.54 -14.56 16.93
N LYS A 76 -36.60 -15.00 16.11
CA LYS A 76 -35.22 -14.53 16.07
C LYS A 76 -34.97 -13.76 14.77
N PHE A 77 -34.52 -12.53 14.89
CA PHE A 77 -34.19 -11.67 13.75
C PHE A 77 -32.69 -11.60 13.60
N TYR A 78 -32.21 -11.95 12.43
CA TYR A 78 -30.81 -11.88 12.04
C TYR A 78 -30.60 -10.71 11.09
N CYS A 79 -29.41 -10.09 11.14
CA CYS A 79 -28.98 -9.00 10.24
C CYS A 79 -27.52 -9.23 9.84
N ALA A 80 -27.11 -8.71 8.69
CA ALA A 80 -25.71 -8.68 8.34
C ALA A 80 -24.93 -7.72 9.25
N THR A 81 -23.67 -8.04 9.54
CA THR A 81 -22.80 -7.21 10.38
C THR A 81 -22.28 -5.96 9.67
N ALA A 82 -22.31 -5.93 8.32
CA ALA A 82 -21.92 -4.81 7.50
C ALA A 82 -22.84 -4.60 6.29
N ARG A 83 -22.81 -3.38 5.73
CA ARG A 83 -23.54 -3.01 4.51
C ARG A 83 -22.88 -3.53 3.24
N ALA A 84 -21.57 -3.70 3.28
CA ALA A 84 -20.77 -4.31 2.23
C ALA A 84 -19.64 -5.16 2.85
N PHE A 85 -19.22 -6.18 2.12
CA PHE A 85 -18.08 -7.00 2.47
C PHE A 85 -17.08 -6.94 1.32
N ALA A 86 -15.87 -6.42 1.59
CA ALA A 86 -14.74 -6.47 0.68
C ALA A 86 -13.90 -7.71 0.98
N VAL A 87 -13.51 -8.45 -0.04
CA VAL A 87 -12.63 -9.62 0.11
C VAL A 87 -11.22 -9.20 -0.30
N ASP A 88 -10.35 -9.06 0.70
CA ASP A 88 -8.95 -8.70 0.54
C ASP A 88 -8.10 -9.93 0.89
N PHE A 89 -7.84 -10.76 -0.09
CA PHE A 89 -7.11 -12.00 0.10
C PHE A 89 -5.95 -12.11 -0.90
N MET A 90 -4.74 -12.21 -0.37
CA MET A 90 -3.53 -12.42 -1.17
C MET A 90 -2.94 -13.80 -0.87
N VAL A 91 -2.63 -14.56 -1.92
CA VAL A 91 -1.90 -15.80 -1.78
C VAL A 91 -0.40 -15.48 -1.91
N LEU A 92 0.33 -15.75 -0.84
CA LEU A 92 1.78 -15.63 -0.79
C LEU A 92 2.41 -17.03 -0.82
N PRO A 93 3.70 -17.15 -1.19
CA PRO A 93 4.44 -18.40 -0.99
C PRO A 93 4.41 -18.85 0.47
N ASP A 94 4.57 -20.14 0.70
CA ASP A 94 4.71 -20.68 2.06
C ASP A 94 5.93 -20.05 2.74
N GLU A 95 5.79 -19.79 4.04
CA GLU A 95 6.89 -19.35 4.89
C GLU A 95 7.88 -20.51 5.04
N GLY A 96 8.89 -20.59 4.22
CA GLY A 96 9.95 -21.59 4.37
C GLY A 96 10.60 -21.61 5.76
N GLU A 97 11.61 -22.45 5.98
CA GLU A 97 12.32 -22.57 7.27
C GLU A 97 12.92 -21.22 7.75
N ARG A 98 13.18 -20.27 6.84
CA ARG A 98 13.76 -18.96 7.15
C ARG A 98 12.73 -17.86 7.45
N GLY A 99 11.45 -18.14 7.35
CA GLY A 99 10.38 -17.14 7.42
C GLY A 99 10.29 -16.29 6.17
N LEU A 100 9.12 -15.66 5.94
CA LEU A 100 8.84 -14.81 4.78
C LEU A 100 8.58 -13.37 5.23
N LEU A 101 9.44 -12.44 4.81
CA LEU A 101 9.26 -11.01 5.02
C LEU A 101 8.63 -10.38 3.75
N VAL A 102 7.45 -9.82 3.88
CA VAL A 102 6.75 -9.13 2.79
C VAL A 102 6.81 -7.63 3.02
N ILE A 103 7.43 -6.90 2.09
CA ILE A 103 7.55 -5.44 2.10
C ILE A 103 6.75 -4.88 0.94
N LEU A 104 5.76 -4.08 1.25
CA LEU A 104 4.83 -3.44 0.32
C LEU A 104 5.26 -2.00 0.05
N GLY A 105 4.63 -1.33 -0.91
CA GLY A 105 4.70 0.12 -1.02
C GLY A 105 5.47 0.63 -2.22
N SER A 106 6.17 1.75 -2.02
CA SER A 106 6.84 2.40 -3.14
C SER A 106 8.13 1.70 -3.53
N ASP A 107 8.33 1.62 -4.83
CA ASP A 107 9.58 1.14 -5.43
C ASP A 107 10.78 2.02 -5.04
N ASP A 108 11.91 1.38 -4.68
CA ASP A 108 13.12 2.07 -4.29
C ASP A 108 14.37 1.18 -4.45
N LEU A 109 15.45 1.72 -5.01
CA LEU A 109 16.68 0.96 -5.25
C LEU A 109 17.43 0.60 -3.95
N ALA A 110 17.34 1.42 -2.90
CA ALA A 110 17.90 1.07 -1.59
C ALA A 110 17.07 -0.02 -0.91
N LEU A 111 15.74 -0.06 -1.16
CA LEU A 111 14.88 -1.16 -0.71
C LEU A 111 15.22 -2.47 -1.43
N ASP A 112 15.47 -2.42 -2.74
CA ASP A 112 15.89 -3.59 -3.52
C ASP A 112 17.25 -4.12 -3.05
N LEU A 113 18.18 -3.21 -2.74
CA LEU A 113 19.48 -3.56 -2.14
C LEU A 113 19.29 -4.23 -0.78
N LEU A 114 18.45 -3.67 0.10
CA LEU A 114 18.11 -4.23 1.41
C LEU A 114 17.53 -5.65 1.26
N ALA A 115 16.56 -5.83 0.40
CA ALA A 115 15.92 -7.12 0.15
C ALA A 115 16.91 -8.16 -0.40
N ARG A 116 17.81 -7.76 -1.30
CA ARG A 116 18.88 -8.62 -1.82
C ARG A 116 19.82 -9.06 -0.72
N ARG A 117 20.32 -8.15 0.11
CA ARG A 117 21.25 -8.45 1.20
C ARG A 117 20.64 -9.38 2.25
N LEU A 118 19.34 -9.20 2.56
CA LEU A 118 18.64 -10.11 3.48
C LEU A 118 18.51 -11.53 2.90
N ARG A 119 18.20 -11.67 1.61
CA ARG A 119 18.14 -12.99 0.94
C ARG A 119 19.50 -13.69 0.87
N GLU A 120 20.57 -12.94 0.67
CA GLU A 120 21.96 -13.44 0.61
C GLU A 120 22.50 -13.83 2.00
N ALA A 121 21.96 -13.27 3.08
CA ALA A 121 22.40 -13.59 4.45
C ALA A 121 22.01 -15.01 4.84
N ALA A 122 22.92 -15.74 5.48
CA ALA A 122 22.71 -17.15 5.87
C ALA A 122 21.52 -17.34 6.83
N THR A 123 21.26 -16.34 7.68
CA THR A 123 20.17 -16.33 8.68
C THR A 123 19.06 -15.33 8.35
N GLY A 124 19.08 -14.72 7.16
CA GLY A 124 18.07 -13.75 6.74
C GLY A 124 16.77 -14.44 6.32
N PRO A 125 15.62 -13.75 6.42
CA PRO A 125 14.36 -14.24 5.91
C PRO A 125 14.35 -14.27 4.38
N ASP A 126 13.44 -15.04 3.81
CA ASP A 126 13.06 -14.84 2.42
C ASP A 126 12.29 -13.53 2.30
N VAL A 127 12.61 -12.71 1.29
CA VAL A 127 12.04 -11.35 1.17
C VAL A 127 11.30 -11.19 -0.15
N ILE A 128 10.05 -10.74 -0.09
CA ILE A 128 9.26 -10.32 -1.24
C ILE A 128 9.03 -8.81 -1.12
N THR A 129 9.40 -8.06 -2.15
CA THR A 129 9.04 -6.65 -2.33
C THR A 129 7.93 -6.52 -3.36
N MET A 130 6.91 -5.71 -3.07
CA MET A 130 5.76 -5.50 -3.95
C MET A 130 5.56 -4.01 -4.19
N ALA A 131 5.94 -3.56 -5.40
CA ALA A 131 5.79 -2.17 -5.83
C ALA A 131 4.32 -1.86 -6.16
N MET A 132 3.63 -1.17 -5.26
CA MET A 132 2.23 -0.76 -5.43
C MET A 132 1.98 0.73 -5.16
N GLY A 133 3.00 1.45 -4.68
CA GLY A 133 2.91 2.84 -4.26
C GLY A 133 2.81 2.98 -2.74
N SER A 134 3.17 4.18 -2.23
CA SER A 134 3.24 4.43 -0.78
C SER A 134 1.89 4.32 -0.09
N LEU A 135 0.84 4.89 -0.68
CA LEU A 135 -0.50 4.91 -0.07
C LEU A 135 -1.16 3.53 -0.12
N GLU A 136 -1.13 2.88 -1.27
CA GLU A 136 -1.65 1.52 -1.47
C GLU A 136 -0.91 0.52 -0.59
N GLY A 137 0.41 0.67 -0.41
CA GLY A 137 1.21 -0.13 0.49
C GLY A 137 0.78 0.00 1.94
N LEU A 138 0.50 1.22 2.42
CA LEU A 138 -0.05 1.45 3.75
C LEU A 138 -1.45 0.87 3.92
N ILE A 139 -2.31 0.99 2.89
CA ILE A 139 -3.66 0.41 2.92
C ILE A 139 -3.58 -1.12 2.98
N ALA A 140 -2.74 -1.75 2.16
CA ALA A 140 -2.54 -3.19 2.16
C ALA A 140 -1.95 -3.68 3.51
N LEU A 141 -0.99 -2.94 4.09
CA LEU A 141 -0.43 -3.21 5.42
C LEU A 141 -1.52 -3.13 6.51
N ARG A 142 -2.42 -2.15 6.44
CA ARG A 142 -3.57 -2.04 7.35
C ARG A 142 -4.46 -3.29 7.31
N HIS A 143 -4.64 -3.87 6.14
CA HIS A 143 -5.41 -5.10 5.93
C HIS A 143 -4.62 -6.39 6.26
N GLY A 144 -3.39 -6.27 6.76
CA GLY A 144 -2.58 -7.43 7.16
C GLY A 144 -1.96 -8.20 5.99
N VAL A 145 -1.82 -7.56 4.82
CA VAL A 145 -1.29 -8.22 3.62
C VAL A 145 0.23 -8.41 3.68
N GLY A 146 0.94 -7.65 4.48
CA GLY A 146 2.40 -7.72 4.60
C GLY A 146 2.88 -7.30 5.98
N HIS A 147 4.19 -7.23 6.15
CA HIS A 147 4.84 -6.93 7.42
C HIS A 147 5.25 -5.46 7.54
N MET A 148 5.57 -4.82 6.41
CA MET A 148 5.99 -3.42 6.34
C MET A 148 5.56 -2.77 5.03
N ALA A 149 5.52 -1.43 5.03
CA ALA A 149 5.30 -0.63 3.82
C ALA A 149 6.38 0.44 3.66
N GLY A 150 7.03 0.47 2.48
CA GLY A 150 7.96 1.52 2.08
C GLY A 150 7.21 2.76 1.60
N CYS A 151 7.48 3.91 2.22
CA CYS A 151 6.71 5.13 2.03
C CYS A 151 7.57 6.38 1.96
N HIS A 152 7.12 7.38 1.17
CA HIS A 152 7.72 8.71 1.10
C HIS A 152 6.64 9.79 0.82
N LEU A 153 5.52 9.71 1.56
CA LEU A 153 4.38 10.64 1.41
C LEU A 153 4.67 11.93 2.17
N PHE A 154 4.80 13.01 1.44
CA PHE A 154 5.00 14.34 2.01
C PHE A 154 3.70 14.91 2.54
N ASP A 155 3.70 15.40 3.77
CA ASP A 155 2.62 16.14 4.38
C ASP A 155 2.92 17.64 4.41
N ALA A 156 2.07 18.39 3.74
CA ALA A 156 2.25 19.81 3.58
C ALA A 156 1.97 20.64 4.83
N GLU A 157 1.14 20.14 5.73
CA GLU A 157 0.77 20.86 6.95
C GLU A 157 1.88 20.76 7.98
N SER A 158 2.45 19.58 8.16
CA SER A 158 3.54 19.35 9.11
C SER A 158 4.93 19.62 8.53
N GLY A 159 5.08 19.63 7.20
CA GLY A 159 6.38 19.68 6.53
C GLY A 159 7.21 18.39 6.68
N ASP A 160 6.58 17.29 7.11
CA ASP A 160 7.23 16.01 7.40
C ASP A 160 6.72 14.91 6.44
N PHE A 161 7.30 13.72 6.53
CA PHE A 161 6.95 12.58 5.69
C PHE A 161 6.24 11.50 6.49
N ASN A 162 5.29 10.80 5.86
CA ASN A 162 4.66 9.54 6.25
C ASN A 162 3.82 9.54 7.53
N ARG A 163 4.17 10.34 8.56
CA ARG A 163 3.56 10.27 9.91
C ARG A 163 2.06 10.53 9.94
N SER A 164 1.59 11.58 9.27
CA SER A 164 0.17 11.94 9.22
C SER A 164 -0.66 10.88 8.51
N TYR A 165 -0.16 10.37 7.40
CA TYR A 165 -0.80 9.29 6.64
C TYR A 165 -0.87 7.99 7.44
N ALA A 166 0.24 7.60 8.08
CA ALA A 166 0.28 6.40 8.91
C ALA A 166 -0.71 6.50 10.07
N ARG A 167 -0.76 7.63 10.81
CA ARG A 167 -1.74 7.84 11.89
C ARG A 167 -3.18 7.82 11.40
N ALA A 168 -3.47 8.45 10.27
CA ALA A 168 -4.82 8.49 9.71
C ALA A 168 -5.31 7.09 9.29
N LEU A 169 -4.42 6.28 8.70
CA LEU A 169 -4.76 4.94 8.24
C LEU A 169 -4.82 3.89 9.35
N PHE A 170 -4.12 4.09 10.48
CA PHE A 170 -4.04 3.11 11.57
C PHE A 170 -4.51 3.71 12.91
N PRO A 171 -5.78 4.14 13.02
CA PRO A 171 -6.28 4.74 14.25
C PRO A 171 -6.19 3.74 15.41
N GLY A 172 -5.51 4.15 16.50
CA GLY A 172 -5.37 3.34 17.72
C GLY A 172 -4.41 2.14 17.62
N ARG A 173 -3.65 1.99 16.52
CA ARG A 173 -2.64 0.94 16.38
C ARG A 173 -1.24 1.55 16.50
N ALA A 174 -0.39 0.97 17.33
CA ALA A 174 0.99 1.39 17.49
C ALA A 174 1.81 0.99 16.25
N LEU A 175 2.48 1.97 15.65
CA LEU A 175 3.34 1.79 14.49
C LEU A 175 4.76 2.24 14.79
N MET A 176 5.71 1.67 14.04
CA MET A 176 7.10 2.08 14.00
C MET A 176 7.44 2.57 12.58
N LEU A 177 8.04 3.74 12.49
CA LEU A 177 8.65 4.24 11.27
C LEU A 177 10.16 4.07 11.40
N ILE A 178 10.75 3.38 10.42
CA ILE A 178 12.20 3.11 10.37
C ILE A 178 12.72 3.82 9.12
N THR A 179 13.58 4.82 9.28
CA THR A 179 14.14 5.53 8.14
C THR A 179 15.09 4.62 7.37
N LEU A 180 14.81 4.39 6.09
CA LEU A 180 15.72 3.69 5.18
C LEU A 180 16.80 4.62 4.68
N ALA A 181 16.42 5.77 4.12
CA ALA A 181 17.36 6.79 3.66
C ALA A 181 16.63 8.10 3.34
N HIS A 182 17.37 9.19 3.26
CA HIS A 182 16.97 10.37 2.51
C HIS A 182 17.46 10.23 1.07
N ARG A 183 16.68 10.69 0.09
CA ARG A 183 17.01 10.59 -1.32
C ARG A 183 16.60 11.82 -2.10
N GLN A 184 17.34 12.11 -3.18
CA GLN A 184 16.99 13.19 -4.09
C GLN A 184 15.94 12.75 -5.10
N GLN A 185 14.85 13.50 -5.19
CA GLN A 185 13.84 13.39 -6.23
C GLN A 185 13.92 14.61 -7.16
N GLY A 186 13.73 14.39 -8.46
CA GLY A 186 13.87 15.45 -9.46
C GLY A 186 13.39 15.03 -10.84
N LEU A 187 13.73 15.84 -11.83
CA LEU A 187 13.45 15.54 -13.23
C LEU A 187 14.55 14.66 -13.81
N ILE A 188 14.17 13.55 -14.37
CA ILE A 188 14.99 12.68 -15.23
C ILE A 188 14.81 13.21 -16.64
N VAL A 189 15.92 13.60 -17.30
CA VAL A 189 15.92 14.20 -18.64
C VAL A 189 16.95 13.52 -19.54
N PRO A 190 16.81 13.56 -20.85
CA PRO A 190 17.82 13.04 -21.78
C PRO A 190 19.19 13.62 -21.51
N SER A 191 20.25 12.86 -21.80
CA SER A 191 21.64 13.30 -21.64
C SER A 191 21.90 14.64 -22.37
N GLY A 192 22.58 15.55 -21.69
CA GLY A 192 22.83 16.93 -22.15
C GLY A 192 21.64 17.86 -21.91
N ASN A 193 20.53 17.40 -21.35
CA ASN A 193 19.31 18.18 -21.09
C ASN A 193 18.95 19.11 -22.28
N PRO A 194 18.64 18.55 -23.46
CA PRO A 194 18.54 19.32 -24.71
C PRO A 194 17.43 20.38 -24.71
N ARG A 195 16.46 20.27 -23.83
CA ARG A 195 15.39 21.25 -23.63
C ARG A 195 15.71 22.28 -22.56
N GLY A 196 16.86 22.18 -21.86
CA GLY A 196 17.27 23.10 -20.80
C GLY A 196 16.29 23.16 -19.63
N LEU A 197 15.62 22.04 -19.28
CA LEU A 197 14.63 21.96 -18.22
C LEU A 197 15.30 22.17 -16.86
N LYS A 198 14.74 23.04 -16.02
CA LYS A 198 15.27 23.36 -14.68
C LYS A 198 14.30 23.02 -13.56
N ASP A 199 13.01 22.98 -13.88
CA ASP A 199 11.92 22.70 -12.96
C ASP A 199 10.70 22.17 -13.71
N LEU A 200 9.67 21.79 -12.97
CA LEU A 200 8.44 21.26 -13.54
C LEU A 200 7.67 22.32 -14.35
N ALA A 201 7.67 23.58 -13.90
CA ALA A 201 6.97 24.66 -14.59
C ALA A 201 7.59 24.92 -15.97
N GLY A 202 8.92 24.90 -16.05
CA GLY A 202 9.67 24.97 -17.31
C GLY A 202 9.35 23.79 -18.23
N ALA A 203 9.26 22.57 -17.70
CA ALA A 203 8.90 21.39 -18.48
C ALA A 203 7.48 21.51 -19.09
N VAL A 204 6.50 21.93 -18.28
CA VAL A 204 5.12 22.17 -18.76
C VAL A 204 5.07 23.28 -19.80
N SER A 205 5.76 24.41 -19.55
CA SER A 205 5.81 25.56 -20.47
C SER A 205 6.47 25.23 -21.81
N ALA A 206 7.45 24.34 -21.80
CA ALA A 206 8.11 23.82 -22.99
C ALA A 206 7.30 22.75 -23.74
N GLY A 207 6.12 22.37 -23.22
CA GLY A 207 5.30 21.28 -23.78
C GLY A 207 6.00 19.91 -23.73
N ALA A 208 6.90 19.71 -22.76
CA ALA A 208 7.62 18.45 -22.60
C ALA A 208 6.65 17.34 -22.20
N ARG A 209 6.73 16.19 -22.89
CA ARG A 209 5.93 15.01 -22.56
C ARG A 209 6.48 14.33 -21.31
N LEU A 210 5.66 14.28 -20.28
CA LEU A 210 5.97 13.65 -19.01
C LEU A 210 5.64 12.15 -19.06
N MET A 211 6.54 11.29 -18.55
CA MET A 211 6.19 9.96 -18.07
C MET A 211 5.94 10.04 -16.58
N ASN A 212 4.71 9.74 -16.19
CA ASN A 212 4.27 9.86 -14.81
C ASN A 212 4.41 8.54 -14.04
N ARG A 213 4.32 8.64 -12.73
CA ARG A 213 4.22 7.48 -11.84
C ARG A 213 2.74 7.17 -11.57
N ASN A 214 2.47 5.91 -11.25
CA ASN A 214 1.13 5.44 -10.90
C ASN A 214 0.52 6.26 -9.76
N ARG A 215 -0.80 6.39 -9.79
CA ARG A 215 -1.57 7.05 -8.72
C ARG A 215 -1.30 6.39 -7.37
N GLY A 216 -1.21 7.20 -6.31
CA GLY A 216 -0.88 6.73 -4.96
C GLY A 216 0.62 6.56 -4.70
N SER A 217 1.51 6.63 -5.70
CA SER A 217 2.94 6.73 -5.45
C SER A 217 3.28 8.09 -4.83
N GLY A 218 4.28 8.12 -3.92
CA GLY A 218 4.72 9.39 -3.31
C GLY A 218 5.21 10.40 -4.35
N THR A 219 5.87 9.95 -5.42
CA THR A 219 6.28 10.78 -6.56
C THR A 219 5.09 11.42 -7.25
N ARG A 220 3.97 10.69 -7.46
CA ARG A 220 2.76 11.25 -8.04
C ARG A 220 2.10 12.27 -7.11
N VAL A 221 2.01 11.97 -5.83
CA VAL A 221 1.49 12.91 -4.81
C VAL A 221 2.31 14.20 -4.81
N TRP A 222 3.64 14.07 -4.91
CA TRP A 222 4.54 15.22 -5.00
C TRP A 222 4.36 16.01 -6.30
N LEU A 223 4.25 15.37 -7.46
CA LEU A 223 3.95 15.99 -8.74
C LEU A 223 2.67 16.82 -8.68
N ASP A 224 1.58 16.19 -8.23
CA ASP A 224 0.25 16.82 -8.14
C ASP A 224 0.30 18.07 -7.24
N ARG A 225 1.08 18.00 -6.14
CA ARG A 225 1.34 19.16 -5.29
C ARG A 225 2.12 20.26 -6.00
N LEU A 226 3.21 19.94 -6.71
CA LEU A 226 3.98 20.94 -7.45
C LEU A 226 3.12 21.66 -8.50
N LEU A 227 2.26 20.92 -9.20
CA LEU A 227 1.31 21.49 -10.16
C LEU A 227 0.32 22.42 -9.46
N ALA A 228 -0.23 22.00 -8.32
CA ALA A 228 -1.17 22.82 -7.53
C ALA A 228 -0.50 24.11 -7.01
N MET A 229 0.72 24.03 -6.48
CA MET A 229 1.49 25.20 -6.03
C MET A 229 1.80 26.17 -7.17
N GLY A 230 2.08 25.65 -8.38
CA GLY A 230 2.31 26.43 -9.58
C GLY A 230 1.02 26.90 -10.27
N ALA A 231 -0.17 26.60 -9.70
CA ALA A 231 -1.47 26.84 -10.33
C ALA A 231 -1.56 26.28 -11.77
N VAL A 232 -0.90 25.14 -12.01
CA VAL A 232 -0.89 24.46 -13.31
C VAL A 232 -2.02 23.43 -13.33
N ASP A 233 -2.92 23.55 -14.32
CA ASP A 233 -3.95 22.53 -14.56
C ASP A 233 -3.27 21.24 -15.08
N PRO A 234 -3.47 20.08 -14.42
CA PRO A 234 -2.96 18.80 -14.89
C PRO A 234 -3.32 18.47 -16.35
N ALA A 235 -4.47 18.91 -16.83
CA ALA A 235 -4.89 18.72 -18.22
C ALA A 235 -3.95 19.42 -19.24
N ARG A 236 -3.12 20.36 -18.80
CA ARG A 236 -2.12 21.04 -19.63
C ARG A 236 -0.76 20.33 -19.67
N VAL A 237 -0.57 19.31 -18.87
CA VAL A 237 0.67 18.53 -18.80
C VAL A 237 0.60 17.40 -19.81
N ALA A 238 1.39 17.50 -20.89
CA ALA A 238 1.48 16.43 -21.87
C ALA A 238 1.99 15.14 -21.21
N GLY A 239 1.28 14.02 -21.35
CA GLY A 239 1.65 12.75 -20.75
C GLY A 239 1.26 12.59 -19.27
N TYR A 240 0.43 13.47 -18.71
CA TYR A 240 0.01 13.38 -17.29
C TYR A 240 -0.67 12.05 -16.95
N GLU A 241 -1.40 11.45 -17.88
CA GLU A 241 -2.08 10.14 -17.71
C GLU A 241 -1.20 8.96 -18.18
N ASP A 242 0.01 9.19 -18.72
CA ASP A 242 0.95 8.14 -19.12
C ASP A 242 1.69 7.66 -17.86
N GLU A 243 1.34 6.51 -17.33
CA GLU A 243 1.79 6.03 -16.02
C GLU A 243 2.66 4.76 -16.10
N VAL A 244 3.66 4.71 -15.20
CA VAL A 244 4.49 3.51 -14.96
C VAL A 244 4.66 3.24 -13.47
N ALA A 245 4.88 1.98 -13.11
CA ALA A 245 4.89 1.56 -11.70
C ALA A 245 6.24 1.77 -10.98
N THR A 246 7.37 1.90 -11.70
CA THR A 246 8.72 1.97 -11.11
C THR A 246 9.51 3.19 -11.58
N HIS A 247 10.52 3.58 -10.81
CA HIS A 247 11.46 4.64 -11.21
C HIS A 247 12.31 4.22 -12.42
N ASP A 248 12.69 2.94 -12.50
CA ASP A 248 13.41 2.38 -13.63
C ASP A 248 12.60 2.48 -14.94
N ALA A 249 11.32 2.09 -14.90
CA ALA A 249 10.44 2.19 -16.06
C ALA A 249 10.24 3.66 -16.52
N ALA A 250 10.19 4.61 -15.59
CA ALA A 250 10.10 6.03 -15.90
C ALA A 250 11.38 6.54 -16.59
N ALA A 251 12.56 6.20 -16.06
CA ALA A 251 13.85 6.52 -16.65
C ALA A 251 14.01 5.89 -18.03
N ARG A 252 13.65 4.62 -18.18
CA ARG A 252 13.69 3.92 -19.46
C ARG A 252 12.81 4.59 -20.53
N ALA A 253 11.61 5.05 -20.17
CA ALA A 253 10.74 5.76 -21.10
C ALA A 253 11.39 7.04 -21.65
N VAL A 254 12.18 7.75 -20.81
CA VAL A 254 12.98 8.92 -21.26
C VAL A 254 14.16 8.48 -22.14
N ALA A 255 14.87 7.42 -21.75
CA ALA A 255 16.02 6.92 -22.53
C ALA A 255 15.62 6.44 -23.94
N GLU A 256 14.43 5.84 -24.06
CA GLU A 256 13.87 5.35 -25.32
C GLU A 256 13.19 6.46 -26.15
N GLY A 257 13.08 7.68 -25.63
CA GLY A 257 12.43 8.81 -26.30
C GLY A 257 10.90 8.74 -26.31
N ALA A 258 10.28 7.85 -25.50
CA ALA A 258 8.83 7.78 -25.33
C ALA A 258 8.29 8.97 -24.50
N ALA A 259 9.15 9.59 -23.70
CA ALA A 259 8.89 10.83 -22.97
C ALA A 259 10.09 11.78 -23.04
N ASP A 260 9.85 13.07 -22.85
CA ASP A 260 10.90 14.11 -22.79
C ASP A 260 11.45 14.27 -21.36
N VAL A 261 10.64 13.89 -20.37
CA VAL A 261 10.97 14.08 -18.96
C VAL A 261 10.18 13.07 -18.10
N ALA A 262 10.74 12.67 -16.98
CA ALA A 262 10.02 11.94 -15.93
C ALA A 262 10.35 12.52 -14.57
N LEU A 263 9.46 12.35 -13.59
CA LEU A 263 9.78 12.57 -12.18
C LEU A 263 10.31 11.27 -11.57
N GLY A 264 11.47 11.35 -10.89
CA GLY A 264 12.07 10.16 -10.33
C GLY A 264 13.26 10.45 -9.43
N ILE A 265 14.08 9.45 -9.21
CA ILE A 265 15.26 9.50 -8.34
C ILE A 265 16.55 9.45 -9.15
N LEU A 266 17.60 10.07 -8.63
CA LEU A 266 18.91 10.14 -9.30
C LEU A 266 19.47 8.78 -9.73
N PRO A 267 19.39 7.71 -8.89
CA PRO A 267 19.93 6.41 -9.29
C PRO A 267 19.26 5.83 -10.54
N ALA A 268 17.95 6.07 -10.71
CA ALA A 268 17.24 5.60 -11.90
C ALA A 268 17.70 6.34 -13.17
N ALA A 269 18.00 7.65 -13.08
CA ALA A 269 18.61 8.39 -14.19
C ALA A 269 20.00 7.85 -14.52
N ASN A 270 20.85 7.63 -13.51
CA ASN A 270 22.21 7.10 -13.68
C ASN A 270 22.22 5.74 -14.37
N ALA A 271 21.31 4.83 -13.97
CA ALA A 271 21.21 3.48 -14.54
C ALA A 271 20.95 3.48 -16.06
N HIS A 272 20.35 4.54 -16.59
CA HIS A 272 20.03 4.70 -18.01
C HIS A 272 20.90 5.75 -18.73
N GLY A 273 21.96 6.28 -18.08
CA GLY A 273 22.86 7.29 -18.66
C GLY A 273 22.15 8.61 -18.98
N LEU A 274 21.16 8.97 -18.19
CA LEU A 274 20.37 10.19 -18.30
C LEU A 274 20.87 11.29 -17.35
N ASP A 275 20.55 12.54 -17.66
CA ASP A 275 20.79 13.65 -16.75
C ASP A 275 19.65 13.80 -15.73
N PHE A 276 19.98 14.45 -14.62
CA PHE A 276 19.06 14.64 -13.51
C PHE A 276 19.06 16.10 -13.04
N VAL A 277 17.86 16.65 -12.85
CA VAL A 277 17.66 17.98 -12.27
C VAL A 277 17.03 17.82 -10.89
N PRO A 278 17.79 18.02 -9.79
CA PRO A 278 17.28 17.82 -8.44
C PRO A 278 16.20 18.87 -8.11
N LEU A 279 15.10 18.43 -7.50
CA LEU A 279 14.00 19.31 -7.08
C LEU A 279 13.81 19.30 -5.57
N VAL A 280 13.93 18.15 -4.92
CA VAL A 280 13.64 17.99 -3.49
C VAL A 280 14.42 16.82 -2.90
N GLU A 281 14.73 16.93 -1.59
CA GLU A 281 15.14 15.79 -0.77
C GLU A 281 13.90 15.26 -0.05
N GLU A 282 13.69 13.95 -0.09
CA GLU A 282 12.60 13.28 0.56
C GLU A 282 13.12 12.16 1.48
N ARG A 283 12.37 11.89 2.57
CA ARG A 283 12.66 10.78 3.48
C ARG A 283 11.85 9.55 3.09
N TYR A 284 12.54 8.44 2.89
CA TYR A 284 11.93 7.13 2.66
C TYR A 284 11.96 6.31 3.96
N ASP A 285 10.78 6.00 4.47
CA ASP A 285 10.61 5.22 5.70
C ASP A 285 9.97 3.85 5.40
N LEU A 286 10.31 2.87 6.22
CA LEU A 286 9.63 1.59 6.34
C LEU A 286 8.66 1.69 7.51
N VAL A 287 7.36 1.63 7.22
CA VAL A 287 6.28 1.66 8.23
C VAL A 287 5.90 0.24 8.57
N THR A 288 5.86 -0.10 9.85
CA THR A 288 5.50 -1.44 10.34
C THR A 288 4.70 -1.37 11.63
N PRO A 289 3.70 -2.25 11.85
CA PRO A 289 3.09 -2.45 13.15
C PRO A 289 4.13 -2.84 14.22
N ARG A 290 3.92 -2.37 15.46
CA ARG A 290 4.84 -2.64 16.56
C ARG A 290 5.07 -4.14 16.78
N GLU A 291 4.02 -4.96 16.66
CA GLU A 291 4.11 -6.41 16.81
C GLU A 291 5.06 -7.07 15.81
N HIS A 292 5.13 -6.56 14.58
CA HIS A 292 6.11 -7.03 13.59
C HIS A 292 7.52 -6.49 13.89
N TYR A 293 7.62 -5.21 14.29
CA TYR A 293 8.89 -4.60 14.66
C TYR A 293 9.62 -5.37 15.79
N GLU A 294 8.86 -5.84 16.78
CA GLU A 294 9.38 -6.59 17.94
C GLU A 294 9.58 -8.09 17.64
N SER A 295 9.25 -8.57 16.44
CA SER A 295 9.37 -9.98 16.06
C SER A 295 10.81 -10.36 15.67
N GLU A 296 11.15 -11.63 15.81
CA GLU A 296 12.44 -12.17 15.34
C GLU A 296 12.61 -12.07 13.81
N LEU A 297 11.50 -12.04 13.07
CA LEU A 297 11.50 -11.92 11.61
C LEU A 297 12.16 -10.62 11.13
N LEU A 298 11.98 -9.51 11.86
CA LEU A 298 12.54 -8.22 11.48
C LEU A 298 13.94 -7.98 12.05
N ALA A 299 14.43 -8.77 12.99
CA ALA A 299 15.72 -8.56 13.63
C ALA A 299 16.90 -8.49 12.62
N PRO A 300 17.02 -9.36 11.59
CA PRO A 300 18.07 -9.25 10.57
C PRO A 300 18.01 -7.94 9.77
N LEU A 301 16.81 -7.46 9.44
CA LEU A 301 16.61 -6.19 8.73
C LEU A 301 17.08 -5.01 9.59
N LEU A 302 16.68 -4.97 10.86
CA LEU A 302 17.07 -3.91 11.79
C LEU A 302 18.58 -3.89 12.03
N ALA A 303 19.22 -5.07 12.11
CA ALA A 303 20.66 -5.18 12.21
C ALA A 303 21.36 -4.63 10.95
N LEU A 304 20.86 -4.99 9.77
CA LEU A 304 21.43 -4.54 8.49
C LEU A 304 21.32 -3.02 8.30
N LEU A 305 20.21 -2.40 8.69
CA LEU A 305 20.04 -0.94 8.63
C LEU A 305 21.02 -0.17 9.52
N ASN A 306 21.56 -0.82 10.55
CA ASN A 306 22.57 -0.24 11.43
C ASN A 306 24.01 -0.58 11.02
N ASP A 307 24.20 -1.40 9.98
CA ASP A 307 25.54 -1.76 9.47
C ASP A 307 26.11 -0.64 8.61
N GLU A 308 27.28 -0.14 8.99
CA GLU A 308 27.99 0.93 8.27
C GLU A 308 28.43 0.51 6.85
N ALA A 309 28.68 -0.78 6.58
CA ALA A 309 28.97 -1.26 5.24
C ALA A 309 27.73 -1.15 4.34
N PHE A 310 26.57 -1.53 4.84
CA PHE A 310 25.30 -1.39 4.13
C PHE A 310 24.94 0.08 3.86
N LYS A 311 25.13 0.97 4.83
CA LYS A 311 24.92 2.42 4.65
C LYS A 311 25.80 3.00 3.55
N ARG A 312 27.08 2.54 3.45
CA ARG A 312 27.97 2.94 2.35
C ARG A 312 27.45 2.43 0.99
N GLU A 313 26.98 1.19 0.91
CA GLU A 313 26.40 0.65 -0.32
C GLU A 313 25.18 1.44 -0.79
N ILE A 314 24.29 1.86 0.14
CA ILE A 314 23.16 2.76 -0.19
C ILE A 314 23.71 4.09 -0.73
N HIS A 315 24.71 4.68 -0.09
CA HIS A 315 25.30 5.94 -0.53
C HIS A 315 25.93 5.84 -1.93
N GLU A 316 26.54 4.70 -2.26
CA GLU A 316 27.16 4.42 -3.55
C GLU A 316 26.16 4.28 -4.71
N LEU A 317 24.86 4.06 -4.43
CA LEU A 317 23.83 4.14 -5.45
C LEU A 317 23.68 5.56 -6.05
N GLY A 318 24.18 6.56 -5.32
CA GLY A 318 24.10 7.99 -5.69
C GLY A 318 22.75 8.62 -5.31
N GLY A 319 22.80 9.86 -4.86
CA GLY A 319 21.60 10.61 -4.48
C GLY A 319 20.90 10.15 -3.19
N TYR A 320 21.51 9.25 -2.44
CA TYR A 320 21.07 8.83 -1.11
C TYR A 320 21.95 9.42 -0.01
N VAL A 321 21.31 9.78 1.11
CA VAL A 321 21.96 10.22 2.34
C VAL A 321 21.51 9.29 3.48
N THR A 322 22.49 8.75 4.23
CA THR A 322 22.26 7.64 5.18
C THR A 322 22.45 8.02 6.64
N HIS A 323 22.51 9.33 6.97
CA HIS A 323 22.77 9.81 8.34
C HIS A 323 21.68 9.40 9.35
N GLU A 324 20.43 9.19 8.88
CA GLU A 324 19.30 8.72 9.70
C GLU A 324 18.89 7.26 9.40
N THR A 325 19.64 6.55 8.54
CA THR A 325 19.35 5.13 8.24
C THR A 325 19.35 4.30 9.53
N GLY A 326 18.25 3.58 9.76
CA GLY A 326 18.02 2.82 10.99
C GLY A 326 17.39 3.61 12.12
N ALA A 327 17.22 4.94 11.99
CA ALA A 327 16.50 5.73 13.00
C ALA A 327 15.03 5.28 13.09
N VAL A 328 14.53 5.15 14.32
CA VAL A 328 13.19 4.63 14.59
C VAL A 328 12.34 5.68 15.28
N THR A 329 11.14 5.92 14.75
CA THR A 329 10.13 6.78 15.36
C THR A 329 8.88 5.97 15.69
N ALA A 330 8.50 5.92 16.97
CA ALA A 330 7.23 5.32 17.39
C ALA A 330 6.06 6.28 17.13
N LEU A 331 4.98 5.74 16.55
CA LEU A 331 3.69 6.43 16.43
C LEU A 331 2.68 5.71 17.32
N ALA A 332 2.10 6.45 18.22
CA ALA A 332 1.03 5.99 19.11
C ALA A 332 -0.35 6.32 18.51
#